data_dd38838c3717ae26f1b22295a23dca9e
#
_entry.id   dd38838c3717ae26f1b22295a23dca9e
#
_cell.length_a   1.000
_cell.length_b   1.000
_cell.length_c   1.000
_cell.angle_alpha   90.00
_cell.angle_beta   90.00
_cell.angle_gamma   90.00
#
_symmetry.space_group_name_H-M   'P 1'
#
loop_
_entity.id
_entity.type
_entity.pdbx_description
1 polymer ?
#
loop_
_entity_poly.entity_id
_entity_poly.type
_entity_poly.pdbx_seq_one_letter_code
_entity_poly.pdbx_strand_id
1 'polypeptide(L)'
;GTSINVGKRGLLAIFTCILASASLSVSCSKDDTEKTLSEETASLTVTLNGQAPRTKAVVPPEDADELEKAENTVKNATVFVFNANGTLDKRQTLAAPSLSATISGLLAGEKRVVVVANVPSSVTFPDGINYSWFADAGNVIDLDTQSPETNGLFMSGEGTVTLSANSTAATTVSVSRVAAKVKLGTITVSPEAGHDPDKFVLSRAVVMKARGSATMGLPSVNTPELFYGGMAGDKSAEKSYLSETISADDHSNRYFYVFPNDNTGGNATLITLVGTYDGQPAYFPFRINDKPGSDGATSDGTFIQRNHVYTVNVTLKRLGGGSADPEVPADPASLTVTVEPQEWATELVQNVEW
;
A
#
# COMPACT_ATOMS: atom_id res chain seq x y z
N GLY A 1 -45.87 53.07 -7.98
CA GLY A 1 -45.91 54.06 -6.97
C GLY A 1 -44.67 53.98 -6.11
N THR A 2 -43.71 54.85 -6.29
CA THR A 2 -43.42 56.00 -5.41
C THR A 2 -43.07 55.59 -3.98
N SER A 3 -42.01 55.93 -3.33
CA SER A 3 -41.23 57.12 -3.20
C SER A 3 -40.20 56.88 -2.09
N ILE A 4 -38.91 57.18 -2.27
CA ILE A 4 -38.09 58.23 -1.74
C ILE A 4 -38.19 58.51 -0.21
N ASN A 5 -37.05 58.44 0.51
CA ASN A 5 -36.38 59.50 1.25
C ASN A 5 -35.23 58.97 2.12
N VAL A 6 -34.02 59.33 1.95
CA VAL A 6 -33.19 60.52 2.25
C VAL A 6 -33.08 60.83 3.76
N GLY A 7 -31.87 60.89 4.20
CA GLY A 7 -31.43 61.85 5.21
C GLY A 7 -30.60 61.30 6.35
N LYS A 8 -29.43 61.59 6.39
CA LYS A 8 -28.58 62.64 6.90
C LYS A 8 -27.67 62.24 8.08
N ARG A 9 -26.40 62.41 7.86
CA ARG A 9 -25.43 63.27 8.62
C ARG A 9 -25.32 62.97 10.11
N GLY A 10 -24.21 62.73 10.71
CA GLY A 10 -22.88 63.27 10.67
C GLY A 10 -22.36 63.13 12.09
N LEU A 11 -21.14 62.97 12.35
CA LEU A 11 -20.33 63.88 13.15
C LEU A 11 -18.90 63.37 13.32
N LEU A 12 -18.00 64.16 12.85
CA LEU A 12 -16.57 64.14 13.04
C LEU A 12 -16.26 64.54 14.50
N ALA A 13 -15.43 63.83 15.21
CA ALA A 13 -14.76 64.34 16.40
C ALA A 13 -13.26 64.02 16.30
N ILE A 14 -12.57 65.10 15.96
CA ILE A 14 -11.15 65.29 16.05
C ILE A 14 -10.81 65.49 17.54
N PHE A 15 -9.90 64.73 18.09
CA PHE A 15 -9.22 65.05 19.33
C PHE A 15 -7.71 65.06 19.09
N THR A 16 -7.23 66.30 19.00
CA THR A 16 -5.83 66.73 19.07
C THR A 16 -5.47 66.89 20.54
N CYS A 17 -4.36 66.33 21.00
CA CYS A 17 -3.59 66.90 22.13
C CYS A 17 -2.27 66.14 22.25
N ILE A 18 -1.25 66.79 22.00
CA ILE A 18 -0.21 67.54 22.71
C ILE A 18 1.03 66.69 22.94
N LEU A 19 2.12 67.13 22.29
CA LEU A 19 3.51 66.80 22.56
C LEU A 19 3.90 67.21 24.00
N ALA A 20 4.58 66.29 24.67
CA ALA A 20 5.50 66.64 25.73
C ALA A 20 6.83 65.95 25.46
N SER A 21 7.77 66.73 25.01
CA SER A 21 9.18 66.42 24.89
C SER A 21 9.82 66.34 26.29
N ALA A 22 10.35 65.19 26.64
CA ALA A 22 11.34 65.03 27.70
C ALA A 22 12.56 64.34 27.15
N SER A 23 13.56 65.06 26.83
CA SER A 23 14.90 64.63 26.54
C SER A 23 15.57 64.13 27.81
N LEU A 24 15.88 62.83 27.86
CA LEU A 24 16.82 62.24 28.77
C LEU A 24 17.89 61.49 27.96
N SER A 25 19.04 62.09 27.89
CA SER A 25 20.27 61.49 27.45
C SER A 25 20.64 60.35 28.39
N VAL A 26 20.67 59.09 27.87
CA VAL A 26 21.35 57.99 28.54
C VAL A 26 22.35 57.39 27.59
N SER A 27 23.55 57.41 28.07
CA SER A 27 24.79 56.84 27.67
C SER A 27 24.70 55.50 26.92
N CYS A 28 25.38 55.46 25.76
CA CYS A 28 25.80 54.21 25.11
C CYS A 28 26.62 53.32 26.04
N SER A 29 26.13 52.17 26.40
CA SER A 29 26.94 51.01 26.58
C SER A 29 26.56 49.99 25.51
N LYS A 30 27.46 49.78 24.56
CA LYS A 30 27.40 48.66 23.63
C LYS A 30 27.54 47.38 24.46
N ASP A 31 26.47 46.63 24.51
CA ASP A 31 26.51 45.18 24.61
C ASP A 31 25.44 44.66 23.62
N ASP A 32 25.85 44.66 22.37
CA ASP A 32 25.18 43.83 21.35
C ASP A 32 25.49 42.37 21.65
N THR A 33 24.78 41.82 22.62
CA THR A 33 24.59 40.40 22.66
C THR A 33 23.38 40.15 21.74
N GLU A 34 23.66 39.94 20.45
CA GLU A 34 22.73 39.18 19.61
C GLU A 34 22.47 37.87 20.34
N LYS A 35 21.36 37.81 21.07
CA LYS A 35 20.74 36.58 21.46
C LYS A 35 20.29 35.94 20.17
N THR A 36 21.18 35.20 19.52
CA THR A 36 20.78 34.13 18.60
C THR A 36 19.84 33.26 19.41
N LEU A 37 18.55 33.42 19.12
CA LEU A 37 17.56 32.44 19.54
C LEU A 37 18.03 31.12 18.92
N SER A 38 18.79 30.32 19.68
CA SER A 38 19.03 28.95 19.31
C SER A 38 17.67 28.30 19.31
N GLU A 39 17.16 27.99 18.12
CA GLU A 39 15.96 27.18 18.01
C GLU A 39 16.21 25.92 18.82
N GLU A 40 15.43 25.76 19.88
CA GLU A 40 15.53 24.59 20.75
C GLU A 40 15.14 23.37 19.93
N THR A 41 16.13 22.56 19.59
CA THR A 41 15.93 21.37 18.74
C THR A 41 15.75 20.13 19.58
N ALA A 42 15.08 19.14 19.00
CA ALA A 42 14.85 17.82 19.56
C ALA A 42 15.48 16.74 18.68
N SER A 43 15.62 15.55 19.20
CA SER A 43 16.06 14.36 18.48
C SER A 43 15.00 13.27 18.54
N LEU A 44 14.94 12.44 17.49
CA LEU A 44 14.01 11.33 17.40
C LEU A 44 14.76 10.08 16.96
N THR A 45 14.69 9.02 17.76
CA THR A 45 15.13 7.69 17.35
C THR A 45 13.95 6.94 16.74
N VAL A 46 14.07 6.57 15.48
CA VAL A 46 13.07 5.83 14.73
C VAL A 46 13.56 4.41 14.50
N THR A 47 12.76 3.44 14.89
CA THR A 47 13.00 2.02 14.62
C THR A 47 11.87 1.49 13.74
N LEU A 48 12.22 0.78 12.67
CA LEU A 48 11.26 0.10 11.83
C LEU A 48 10.91 -1.25 12.43
N ASN A 49 9.63 -1.54 12.45
CA ASN A 49 9.13 -2.87 12.78
C ASN A 49 8.17 -3.32 11.69
N GLY A 50 8.28 -4.60 11.27
CA GLY A 50 7.25 -5.23 10.48
C GLY A 50 6.00 -5.45 11.33
N GLN A 51 4.83 -5.41 10.72
CA GLN A 51 3.61 -5.78 11.42
C GLN A 51 3.70 -7.25 11.85
N ALA A 52 3.84 -7.48 13.15
CA ALA A 52 3.62 -8.81 13.70
C ALA A 52 2.15 -9.21 13.49
N PRO A 53 1.88 -10.49 13.14
CA PRO A 53 0.51 -10.95 13.02
C PRO A 53 -0.22 -10.73 14.36
N ARG A 54 -1.42 -10.14 14.28
CA ARG A 54 -2.33 -10.14 15.42
C ARG A 54 -2.80 -11.59 15.64
N THR A 55 -2.29 -12.20 16.70
CA THR A 55 -2.69 -13.51 17.20
C THR A 55 -2.34 -14.74 16.35
N LYS A 56 -1.19 -15.20 16.53
CA LYS A 56 -0.65 -16.51 16.92
C LYS A 56 0.83 -16.30 16.96
N ALA A 57 1.46 -16.71 18.07
CA ALA A 57 2.89 -16.90 18.07
C ALA A 57 3.20 -17.97 17.02
N VAL A 58 3.33 -17.58 15.78
CA VAL A 58 4.06 -18.36 14.81
C VAL A 58 5.49 -18.07 15.16
N VAL A 59 6.10 -18.97 15.91
CA VAL A 59 7.55 -19.15 15.87
C VAL A 59 7.88 -19.12 14.39
N PRO A 60 8.75 -18.19 13.90
CA PRO A 60 9.20 -18.29 12.53
C PRO A 60 9.67 -19.72 12.37
N PRO A 61 9.21 -20.46 11.36
CA PRO A 61 9.86 -21.72 11.11
C PRO A 61 11.32 -21.36 10.86
N GLU A 62 12.22 -21.98 11.61
CA GLU A 62 13.68 -21.90 11.35
C GLU A 62 13.98 -22.27 9.89
N ASP A 63 13.01 -22.88 9.22
CA ASP A 63 12.94 -23.30 7.83
C ASP A 63 11.98 -22.44 6.98
N ALA A 64 11.79 -21.14 7.31
CA ALA A 64 11.04 -20.26 6.42
C ALA A 64 11.61 -20.36 5.01
N ASP A 65 10.74 -20.64 4.03
CA ASP A 65 11.10 -20.71 2.63
C ASP A 65 11.90 -19.44 2.25
N GLU A 66 12.92 -19.57 1.43
CA GLU A 66 13.74 -18.47 0.96
C GLU A 66 12.89 -17.35 0.34
N LEU A 67 11.76 -17.72 -0.28
CA LEU A 67 10.79 -16.75 -0.79
C LEU A 67 10.15 -15.93 0.34
N GLU A 68 9.70 -16.57 1.43
CA GLU A 68 9.12 -15.85 2.57
C GLU A 68 10.13 -14.91 3.21
N LYS A 69 11.38 -15.33 3.34
CA LYS A 69 12.46 -14.48 3.81
C LYS A 69 12.66 -13.28 2.91
N ALA A 70 12.69 -13.48 1.59
CA ALA A 70 12.83 -12.40 0.62
C ALA A 70 11.63 -11.43 0.66
N GLU A 71 10.42 -11.95 0.80
CA GLU A 71 9.20 -11.15 0.92
C GLU A 71 9.17 -10.29 2.19
N ASN A 72 9.85 -10.73 3.25
CA ASN A 72 9.96 -10.02 4.53
C ASN A 72 11.14 -9.04 4.58
N THR A 73 12.04 -9.08 3.61
CA THR A 73 13.28 -8.33 3.66
C THR A 73 13.06 -6.85 3.36
N VAL A 74 13.52 -5.98 4.27
CA VAL A 74 13.69 -4.55 4.02
C VAL A 74 15.13 -4.30 3.59
N LYS A 75 15.31 -3.91 2.34
CA LYS A 75 16.62 -3.61 1.76
C LYS A 75 17.06 -2.18 2.01
N ASN A 76 16.10 -1.26 1.99
CA ASN A 76 16.28 0.16 2.28
C ASN A 76 14.98 0.76 2.77
N ALA A 77 15.08 1.91 3.43
CA ALA A 77 13.93 2.67 3.86
C ALA A 77 14.24 4.16 3.84
N THR A 78 13.22 4.98 3.71
CA THR A 78 13.30 6.43 3.93
C THR A 78 12.32 6.81 5.01
N VAL A 79 12.82 7.55 5.99
CA VAL A 79 12.04 8.12 7.08
C VAL A 79 11.80 9.58 6.79
N PHE A 80 10.55 10.01 6.83
CA PHE A 80 10.14 11.41 6.75
C PHE A 80 9.56 11.82 8.10
N VAL A 81 10.02 12.91 8.64
CA VAL A 81 9.44 13.53 9.84
C VAL A 81 8.73 14.80 9.41
N PHE A 82 7.41 14.77 9.46
CA PHE A 82 6.55 15.91 9.12
C PHE A 82 6.09 16.64 10.37
N ASN A 83 6.00 17.95 10.28
CA ASN A 83 5.34 18.80 11.26
C ASN A 83 3.82 18.54 11.26
N ALA A 84 3.12 18.96 12.31
CA ALA A 84 1.67 18.81 12.42
C ALA A 84 0.90 19.41 11.23
N ASN A 85 1.42 20.46 10.61
CA ASN A 85 0.84 21.08 9.42
C ASN A 85 1.15 20.37 8.10
N GLY A 86 1.87 19.23 8.14
CA GLY A 86 2.23 18.43 6.97
C GLY A 86 3.51 18.84 6.25
N THR A 87 4.19 19.90 6.68
CA THR A 87 5.48 20.29 6.10
C THR A 87 6.61 19.38 6.57
N LEU A 88 7.59 19.12 5.71
CA LEU A 88 8.76 18.31 6.06
C LEU A 88 9.64 19.04 7.05
N ASP A 89 9.96 18.40 8.17
CA ASP A 89 11.03 18.84 9.06
C ASP A 89 12.37 18.24 8.59
N LYS A 90 12.48 16.92 8.58
CA LYS A 90 13.67 16.20 8.08
C LYS A 90 13.29 14.87 7.44
N ARG A 91 14.19 14.39 6.58
CA ARG A 91 14.16 13.03 6.07
C ARG A 91 15.52 12.36 6.19
N GLN A 92 15.52 11.05 6.30
CA GLN A 92 16.74 10.26 6.36
C GLN A 92 16.52 8.90 5.68
N THR A 93 17.49 8.51 4.85
CA THR A 93 17.53 7.19 4.23
C THR A 93 18.28 6.22 5.13
N LEU A 94 17.75 5.00 5.25
CA LEU A 94 18.33 3.88 5.97
C LEU A 94 18.62 2.76 4.97
N ALA A 95 19.68 2.01 5.21
CA ALA A 95 20.01 0.83 4.44
C ALA A 95 20.30 -0.34 5.38
N ALA A 96 19.86 -1.55 4.97
CA ALA A 96 20.16 -2.75 5.72
C ALA A 96 21.70 -2.91 5.93
N PRO A 97 22.14 -3.45 7.08
CA PRO A 97 21.33 -4.03 8.16
C PRO A 97 20.78 -3.02 9.17
N SER A 98 21.14 -1.73 9.07
CA SER A 98 20.73 -0.73 10.06
C SER A 98 19.37 -0.13 9.71
N LEU A 99 18.31 -0.61 10.36
CA LEU A 99 16.93 -0.13 10.19
C LEU A 99 16.48 0.75 11.38
N SER A 100 17.42 1.36 12.05
CA SER A 100 17.16 2.34 13.11
C SER A 100 18.09 3.53 12.94
N ALA A 101 17.60 4.71 13.20
CA ALA A 101 18.41 5.94 13.19
C ALA A 101 17.91 6.96 14.19
N THR A 102 18.85 7.78 14.69
CA THR A 102 18.52 8.97 15.45
C THR A 102 18.62 10.19 14.54
N ILE A 103 17.52 10.90 14.39
CA ILE A 103 17.43 12.13 13.59
C ILE A 103 17.47 13.31 14.54
N SER A 104 18.48 14.15 14.40
CA SER A 104 18.72 15.31 15.27
C SER A 104 18.31 16.62 14.59
N GLY A 105 18.20 17.69 15.38
CA GLY A 105 17.89 19.01 14.88
C GLY A 105 16.44 19.16 14.39
N LEU A 106 15.52 18.39 14.98
CA LEU A 106 14.08 18.50 14.72
C LEU A 106 13.49 19.62 15.56
N LEU A 107 12.46 20.27 15.04
CA LEU A 107 11.66 21.21 15.82
C LEU A 107 10.84 20.47 16.89
N ALA A 108 10.66 21.06 18.06
CA ALA A 108 9.77 20.51 19.07
C ALA A 108 8.31 20.56 18.59
N GLY A 109 7.46 19.71 19.14
CA GLY A 109 6.04 19.64 18.83
C GLY A 109 5.60 18.28 18.32
N GLU A 110 4.34 18.19 17.91
CA GLU A 110 3.79 16.97 17.34
C GLU A 110 4.38 16.71 15.95
N LYS A 111 4.77 15.47 15.74
CA LYS A 111 5.34 14.99 14.47
C LYS A 111 4.55 13.80 13.95
N ARG A 112 4.43 13.74 12.62
CA ARG A 112 4.04 12.53 11.91
C ARG A 112 5.28 11.91 11.29
N VAL A 113 5.56 10.67 11.66
CA VAL A 113 6.71 9.92 11.16
C VAL A 113 6.21 8.95 10.11
N VAL A 114 6.67 9.11 8.88
CA VAL A 114 6.34 8.26 7.74
C VAL A 114 7.55 7.44 7.37
N VAL A 115 7.35 6.16 7.14
CA VAL A 115 8.39 5.26 6.65
C VAL A 115 7.91 4.59 5.37
N VAL A 116 8.76 4.64 4.35
CA VAL A 116 8.61 3.88 3.12
C VAL A 116 9.84 3.01 2.93
N ALA A 117 9.62 1.76 2.62
CA ALA A 117 10.68 0.74 2.49
C ALA A 117 10.62 0.06 1.13
N ASN A 118 11.79 -0.35 0.62
CA ASN A 118 11.93 -0.98 -0.67
C ASN A 118 11.36 -0.10 -1.82
N VAL A 119 11.70 1.17 -1.77
CA VAL A 119 11.24 2.15 -2.77
C VAL A 119 11.87 1.82 -4.11
N PRO A 120 11.06 1.64 -5.18
CA PRO A 120 11.59 1.44 -6.52
C PRO A 120 12.48 2.60 -6.97
N SER A 121 13.53 2.31 -7.70
CA SER A 121 14.48 3.32 -8.21
C SER A 121 13.83 4.34 -9.15
N SER A 122 12.67 4.01 -9.71
CA SER A 122 11.88 4.92 -10.55
C SER A 122 11.16 6.03 -9.77
N VAL A 123 11.07 5.89 -8.44
CA VAL A 123 10.41 6.87 -7.57
C VAL A 123 11.42 7.89 -7.07
N THR A 124 11.12 9.16 -7.27
CA THR A 124 11.91 10.29 -6.74
C THR A 124 11.03 11.14 -5.83
N PHE A 125 11.48 11.36 -4.61
CA PHE A 125 10.81 12.25 -3.66
C PHE A 125 11.31 13.69 -3.85
N PRO A 126 10.42 14.68 -4.01
CA PRO A 126 10.84 16.07 -4.11
C PRO A 126 11.50 16.56 -2.82
N ASP A 127 12.43 17.51 -2.92
CA ASP A 127 13.12 18.06 -1.74
C ASP A 127 12.16 18.74 -0.76
N GLY A 128 11.17 19.46 -1.27
CA GLY A 128 10.12 20.12 -0.49
C GLY A 128 8.86 19.26 -0.30
N ILE A 129 8.99 17.94 -0.25
CA ILE A 129 7.85 17.04 -0.07
C ILE A 129 7.04 17.42 1.18
N ASN A 130 5.72 17.41 1.06
CA ASN A 130 4.82 17.47 2.21
C ASN A 130 4.03 16.15 2.34
N TYR A 131 3.37 15.98 3.47
CA TYR A 131 2.63 14.73 3.72
C TYR A 131 1.55 14.45 2.68
N SER A 132 0.88 15.48 2.16
CA SER A 132 -0.19 15.31 1.16
C SER A 132 0.31 14.75 -0.17
N TRP A 133 1.61 14.81 -0.45
CA TRP A 133 2.20 14.22 -1.65
C TRP A 133 1.91 12.72 -1.78
N PHE A 134 1.86 12.00 -0.66
CA PHE A 134 1.60 10.56 -0.67
C PHE A 134 0.17 10.19 -1.07
N ALA A 135 -0.78 11.09 -0.87
CA ALA A 135 -2.19 10.88 -1.25
C ALA A 135 -2.49 11.24 -2.71
N ASP A 136 -1.57 11.91 -3.39
CA ASP A 136 -1.75 12.31 -4.78
C ASP A 136 -1.74 11.07 -5.68
N ALA A 137 -2.77 10.94 -6.51
CA ALA A 137 -2.96 9.81 -7.41
C ALA A 137 -1.87 9.70 -8.50
N GLY A 138 -1.10 10.75 -8.75
CA GLY A 138 0.06 10.74 -9.65
C GLY A 138 1.33 10.17 -9.03
N ASN A 139 1.39 10.04 -7.71
CA ASN A 139 2.56 9.58 -6.97
C ASN A 139 2.40 8.10 -6.61
N VAL A 140 2.69 7.24 -7.56
CA VAL A 140 2.41 5.81 -7.50
C VAL A 140 3.68 4.97 -7.63
N ILE A 141 3.58 3.73 -7.15
CA ILE A 141 4.48 2.64 -7.47
C ILE A 141 3.83 1.76 -8.54
N ASP A 142 4.63 1.19 -9.42
CA ASP A 142 4.18 0.31 -10.49
C ASP A 142 4.26 -1.16 -10.05
N LEU A 143 3.30 -1.97 -10.46
CA LEU A 143 3.26 -3.41 -10.15
C LEU A 143 4.49 -4.14 -10.72
N ASP A 144 5.02 -3.70 -11.86
CA ASP A 144 6.25 -4.24 -12.45
C ASP A 144 7.45 -4.22 -11.50
N THR A 145 7.43 -3.33 -10.50
CA THR A 145 8.55 -3.17 -9.55
C THR A 145 8.45 -4.09 -8.34
N GLN A 146 7.34 -4.81 -8.17
CA GLN A 146 7.11 -5.66 -7.01
C GLN A 146 7.78 -7.02 -7.20
N SER A 147 9.05 -7.11 -6.79
CA SER A 147 9.84 -8.34 -6.86
C SER A 147 10.66 -8.49 -5.57
N PRO A 148 10.42 -9.53 -4.75
CA PRO A 148 11.21 -9.78 -3.54
C PRO A 148 12.70 -9.88 -3.80
N GLU A 149 13.08 -10.44 -4.94
CA GLU A 149 14.48 -10.68 -5.29
C GLU A 149 15.21 -9.40 -5.74
N THR A 150 14.54 -8.53 -6.47
CA THR A 150 15.15 -7.33 -7.06
C THR A 150 15.06 -6.13 -6.14
N ASN A 151 13.89 -5.54 -6.02
CA ASN A 151 13.67 -4.31 -5.23
C ASN A 151 13.20 -4.59 -3.80
N GLY A 152 12.71 -5.79 -3.54
CA GLY A 152 11.87 -6.09 -2.41
C GLY A 152 10.42 -5.70 -2.66
N LEU A 153 9.52 -6.15 -1.82
CA LEU A 153 8.13 -5.69 -1.83
C LEU A 153 8.06 -4.34 -1.12
N PHE A 154 7.43 -3.37 -1.76
CA PHE A 154 7.26 -2.04 -1.20
C PHE A 154 6.40 -2.10 0.07
N MET A 155 6.86 -1.42 1.12
CA MET A 155 6.18 -1.35 2.41
C MET A 155 6.08 0.10 2.86
N SER A 156 5.04 0.42 3.61
CA SER A 156 4.85 1.73 4.21
C SER A 156 4.15 1.65 5.56
N GLY A 157 4.39 2.65 6.36
CA GLY A 157 3.72 2.84 7.64
C GLY A 157 3.91 4.24 8.17
N GLU A 158 3.13 4.60 9.17
CA GLU A 158 3.23 5.90 9.82
C GLU A 158 2.89 5.82 11.31
N GLY A 159 3.34 6.81 12.04
CA GLY A 159 3.04 6.99 13.44
C GLY A 159 3.12 8.46 13.83
N THR A 160 2.70 8.77 15.02
CA THR A 160 2.79 10.11 15.59
C THR A 160 3.63 10.10 16.86
N VAL A 161 4.36 11.18 17.10
CA VAL A 161 5.16 11.37 18.30
C VAL A 161 5.21 12.85 18.64
N THR A 162 5.23 13.18 19.91
CA THR A 162 5.43 14.56 20.38
C THR A 162 6.88 14.71 20.87
N LEU A 163 7.58 15.68 20.33
CA LEU A 163 8.97 16.00 20.69
C LEU A 163 9.00 17.19 21.64
N SER A 164 9.75 17.03 22.72
CA SER A 164 10.08 18.11 23.64
C SER A 164 11.45 18.69 23.31
N ALA A 165 11.60 19.99 23.49
CA ALA A 165 12.87 20.67 23.28
C ALA A 165 13.99 20.05 24.11
N ASN A 166 15.20 20.00 23.58
CA ASN A 166 16.42 19.51 24.22
C ASN A 166 16.30 18.06 24.74
N SER A 167 15.45 17.26 24.12
CA SER A 167 15.26 15.85 24.49
C SER A 167 15.36 14.93 23.29
N THR A 168 15.55 13.64 23.56
CA THR A 168 15.46 12.57 22.56
C THR A 168 14.24 11.73 22.86
N ALA A 169 13.32 11.63 21.89
CA ALA A 169 12.22 10.70 21.93
C ALA A 169 12.53 9.46 21.10
N ALA A 170 11.80 8.39 21.30
CA ALA A 170 11.88 7.18 20.50
C ALA A 170 10.50 6.77 20.00
N THR A 171 10.43 6.28 18.78
CA THR A 171 9.20 5.73 18.21
C THR A 171 9.51 4.50 17.37
N THR A 172 8.57 3.57 17.33
CA THR A 172 8.59 2.41 16.45
C THR A 172 7.50 2.57 15.41
N VAL A 173 7.87 2.47 14.14
CA VAL A 173 6.91 2.54 13.04
C VAL A 173 6.78 1.16 12.42
N SER A 174 5.58 0.62 12.46
CA SER A 174 5.25 -0.64 11.78
C SER A 174 4.99 -0.37 10.31
N VAL A 175 5.67 -1.11 9.44
CA VAL A 175 5.47 -1.06 8.00
C VAL A 175 4.83 -2.34 7.50
N SER A 176 3.95 -2.22 6.52
CA SER A 176 3.30 -3.35 5.87
C SER A 176 3.37 -3.22 4.36
N ARG A 177 3.27 -4.34 3.65
CA ARG A 177 3.30 -4.37 2.19
C ARG A 177 2.09 -3.64 1.62
N VAL A 178 2.27 -2.96 0.50
CA VAL A 178 1.14 -2.43 -0.28
C VAL A 178 0.54 -3.52 -1.15
N ALA A 179 1.36 -4.37 -1.73
CA ALA A 179 0.90 -5.53 -2.48
C ALA A 179 0.19 -6.58 -1.60
N ALA A 180 -0.64 -7.36 -2.24
CA ALA A 180 -1.18 -8.63 -1.76
C ALA A 180 -0.54 -9.77 -2.55
N LYS A 181 -0.70 -11.00 -2.05
CA LYS A 181 -0.26 -12.24 -2.71
C LYS A 181 -1.46 -13.13 -2.96
N VAL A 182 -1.60 -13.61 -4.17
CA VAL A 182 -2.60 -14.62 -4.55
C VAL A 182 -1.88 -15.91 -4.86
N LYS A 183 -2.22 -16.97 -4.14
CA LYS A 183 -1.64 -18.31 -4.29
C LYS A 183 -2.67 -19.25 -4.88
N LEU A 184 -2.24 -20.08 -5.82
CA LEU A 184 -3.01 -21.24 -6.21
C LEU A 184 -2.85 -22.33 -5.13
N GLY A 185 -3.98 -22.74 -4.58
CA GLY A 185 -4.07 -23.90 -3.70
C GLY A 185 -4.36 -25.16 -4.50
N THR A 186 -5.47 -25.83 -4.19
CA THR A 186 -5.88 -27.06 -4.87
C THR A 186 -6.73 -26.74 -6.10
N ILE A 187 -6.43 -27.37 -7.24
CA ILE A 187 -7.30 -27.39 -8.42
C ILE A 187 -7.77 -28.82 -8.62
N THR A 188 -9.08 -29.02 -8.54
CA THR A 188 -9.70 -30.32 -8.69
C THR A 188 -10.59 -30.33 -9.94
N VAL A 189 -10.42 -31.32 -10.79
CA VAL A 189 -11.29 -31.56 -11.93
C VAL A 189 -12.31 -32.64 -11.52
N SER A 190 -13.57 -32.22 -11.32
CA SER A 190 -14.66 -33.09 -10.89
C SER A 190 -15.95 -32.72 -11.62
N PRO A 191 -16.02 -33.00 -12.93
CA PRO A 191 -17.15 -32.59 -13.74
C PRO A 191 -18.42 -33.32 -13.34
N GLU A 192 -19.55 -32.64 -13.54
CA GLU A 192 -20.86 -33.24 -13.40
C GLU A 192 -21.06 -34.37 -14.40
N ALA A 193 -22.06 -35.22 -14.11
CA ALA A 193 -22.38 -36.41 -14.96
C ALA A 193 -22.56 -35.99 -16.45
N GLY A 194 -21.94 -36.77 -17.32
CA GLY A 194 -21.96 -36.55 -18.77
C GLY A 194 -20.70 -35.89 -19.35
N HIS A 195 -19.75 -35.51 -18.50
CA HIS A 195 -18.46 -35.00 -18.92
C HIS A 195 -17.33 -35.90 -18.46
N ASP A 196 -16.35 -36.06 -19.32
CA ASP A 196 -15.17 -36.89 -19.05
C ASP A 196 -14.05 -36.04 -18.44
N PRO A 197 -13.61 -36.30 -17.18
CA PRO A 197 -12.55 -35.55 -16.56
C PRO A 197 -11.23 -35.63 -17.32
N ASP A 198 -10.95 -36.74 -18.01
CA ASP A 198 -9.70 -36.95 -18.76
C ASP A 198 -9.58 -36.07 -19.99
N LYS A 199 -10.70 -35.42 -20.41
CA LYS A 199 -10.72 -34.49 -21.53
C LYS A 199 -10.38 -33.07 -21.14
N PHE A 200 -10.30 -32.74 -19.86
CA PHE A 200 -9.83 -31.46 -19.37
C PHE A 200 -8.31 -31.39 -19.36
N VAL A 201 -7.75 -30.42 -20.06
CA VAL A 201 -6.32 -30.14 -20.05
C VAL A 201 -6.11 -28.69 -19.65
N LEU A 202 -5.61 -28.47 -18.44
CA LEU A 202 -5.22 -27.14 -17.98
C LEU A 202 -3.82 -26.80 -18.49
N SER A 203 -3.60 -25.57 -18.87
CA SER A 203 -2.33 -25.08 -19.42
C SER A 203 -1.77 -23.87 -18.70
N ARG A 204 -2.61 -22.96 -18.26
CA ARG A 204 -2.17 -21.71 -17.59
C ARG A 204 -3.17 -21.27 -16.53
N ALA A 205 -2.64 -20.53 -15.54
CA ALA A 205 -3.40 -19.63 -14.70
C ALA A 205 -2.94 -18.21 -15.01
N VAL A 206 -3.85 -17.30 -15.28
CA VAL A 206 -3.54 -15.91 -15.56
C VAL A 206 -4.34 -14.99 -14.66
N VAL A 207 -3.70 -13.91 -14.20
CA VAL A 207 -4.39 -12.82 -13.52
C VAL A 207 -4.84 -11.81 -14.56
N MET A 208 -6.08 -11.34 -14.46
CA MET A 208 -6.65 -10.31 -15.31
C MET A 208 -7.14 -9.15 -14.47
N LYS A 209 -7.12 -7.95 -15.03
CA LYS A 209 -7.51 -6.71 -14.34
C LYS A 209 -6.79 -6.49 -13.00
N ALA A 210 -5.51 -6.88 -12.91
CA ALA A 210 -4.67 -6.46 -11.81
C ALA A 210 -4.46 -4.94 -11.88
N ARG A 211 -4.59 -4.24 -10.76
CA ARG A 211 -4.25 -2.81 -10.70
C ARG A 211 -2.76 -2.65 -10.98
N GLY A 212 -2.42 -1.88 -12.02
CA GLY A 212 -1.03 -1.73 -12.48
C GLY A 212 -0.21 -0.75 -11.65
N SER A 213 -0.87 0.11 -10.89
CA SER A 213 -0.20 1.08 -10.01
C SER A 213 -0.99 1.30 -8.73
N ALA A 214 -0.30 1.76 -7.71
CA ALA A 214 -0.88 2.09 -6.41
C ALA A 214 -0.13 3.26 -5.77
N THR A 215 -0.83 4.10 -5.02
CA THR A 215 -0.19 5.05 -4.10
C THR A 215 0.52 4.30 -2.98
N MET A 216 1.34 4.99 -2.22
CA MET A 216 2.22 4.35 -1.23
C MET A 216 1.53 3.96 0.08
N GLY A 217 0.19 4.03 0.12
CA GLY A 217 -0.60 3.57 1.27
C GLY A 217 -0.64 4.55 2.44
N LEU A 218 -0.44 5.82 2.18
CA LEU A 218 -0.38 6.88 3.18
C LEU A 218 -1.33 8.04 2.80
N PRO A 219 -2.42 8.26 3.51
CA PRO A 219 -2.92 7.50 4.66
C PRO A 219 -3.53 6.15 4.29
N SER A 220 -3.89 5.94 3.05
CA SER A 220 -4.48 4.71 2.52
C SER A 220 -4.02 4.44 1.10
N VAL A 221 -4.17 3.19 0.66
CA VAL A 221 -3.85 2.83 -0.73
C VAL A 221 -4.96 3.33 -1.65
N ASN A 222 -4.57 4.00 -2.72
CA ASN A 222 -5.43 4.30 -3.85
C ASN A 222 -4.80 3.70 -5.13
N THR A 223 -5.63 3.10 -5.97
CA THR A 223 -5.19 2.46 -7.20
C THR A 223 -5.86 3.12 -8.40
N PRO A 224 -5.10 3.86 -9.23
CA PRO A 224 -5.61 4.43 -10.46
C PRO A 224 -6.19 3.39 -11.42
N GLU A 225 -7.02 3.82 -12.36
CA GLU A 225 -7.62 2.95 -13.38
C GLU A 225 -6.60 2.59 -14.46
N LEU A 226 -5.69 1.71 -14.11
CA LEU A 226 -4.68 1.10 -14.98
C LEU A 226 -4.66 -0.39 -14.67
N PHE A 227 -4.78 -1.23 -15.71
CA PHE A 227 -4.90 -2.67 -15.53
C PHE A 227 -3.81 -3.43 -16.27
N TYR A 228 -3.26 -4.45 -15.61
CA TYR A 228 -2.33 -5.43 -16.16
C TYR A 228 -2.96 -6.82 -16.12
N GLY A 229 -2.59 -7.68 -17.08
CA GLY A 229 -3.07 -9.04 -17.15
C GLY A 229 -2.03 -10.00 -17.70
N GLY A 230 -2.17 -11.28 -17.42
CA GLY A 230 -1.29 -12.33 -17.91
C GLY A 230 -1.55 -12.76 -19.35
N MET A 231 -2.57 -12.17 -19.98
CA MET A 231 -2.86 -12.32 -21.40
C MET A 231 -3.50 -11.02 -21.91
N ALA A 232 -3.55 -10.86 -23.23
CA ALA A 232 -4.17 -9.69 -23.83
C ALA A 232 -5.69 -9.67 -23.53
N GLY A 233 -6.20 -8.47 -23.17
CA GLY A 233 -7.62 -8.20 -22.93
C GLY A 233 -7.93 -6.73 -23.15
N ASP A 234 -9.22 -6.37 -23.17
CA ASP A 234 -9.69 -5.03 -23.57
C ASP A 234 -9.12 -3.90 -22.70
N LYS A 235 -8.86 -4.17 -21.42
CA LYS A 235 -8.37 -3.17 -20.47
C LYS A 235 -6.98 -3.45 -19.94
N SER A 236 -6.51 -4.67 -20.09
CA SER A 236 -5.25 -5.12 -19.48
C SER A 236 -4.09 -5.06 -20.45
N ALA A 237 -3.00 -4.39 -20.05
CA ALA A 237 -1.71 -4.55 -20.69
C ALA A 237 -1.09 -5.89 -20.27
N GLU A 238 -0.59 -6.66 -21.25
CA GLU A 238 -0.03 -7.98 -20.99
C GLU A 238 1.28 -7.91 -20.24
N LYS A 239 1.38 -8.71 -19.15
CA LYS A 239 2.56 -8.87 -18.32
C LYS A 239 2.86 -10.35 -18.10
N SER A 240 4.05 -10.79 -18.46
CA SER A 240 4.44 -12.20 -18.35
C SER A 240 4.40 -12.74 -16.92
N TYR A 241 4.67 -11.92 -15.91
CA TYR A 241 4.65 -12.32 -14.50
C TYR A 241 3.24 -12.55 -13.94
N LEU A 242 2.19 -12.21 -14.68
CA LEU A 242 0.79 -12.49 -14.34
C LEU A 242 0.25 -13.74 -15.05
N SER A 243 1.12 -14.56 -15.62
CA SER A 243 0.79 -15.84 -16.26
C SER A 243 1.72 -16.93 -15.75
N GLU A 244 1.15 -18.03 -15.30
CA GLU A 244 1.87 -19.21 -14.84
C GLU A 244 1.43 -20.44 -15.61
N THR A 245 2.38 -21.27 -16.06
CA THR A 245 2.09 -22.57 -16.65
C THR A 245 1.67 -23.53 -15.55
N ILE A 246 0.56 -24.19 -15.73
CA ILE A 246 0.00 -25.19 -14.83
C ILE A 246 -0.48 -26.43 -15.58
N SER A 247 -0.73 -27.49 -14.81
CA SER A 247 -1.56 -28.63 -15.20
C SER A 247 -2.43 -29.07 -14.02
N ALA A 248 -3.34 -30.00 -14.22
CA ALA A 248 -4.15 -30.55 -13.14
C ALA A 248 -3.28 -31.17 -12.02
N ASP A 249 -2.15 -31.75 -12.39
CA ASP A 249 -1.22 -32.44 -11.47
C ASP A 249 -0.07 -31.54 -10.99
N ASP A 250 0.21 -30.42 -11.67
CA ASP A 250 1.28 -29.50 -11.34
C ASP A 250 0.79 -28.05 -11.37
N HIS A 251 0.30 -27.57 -10.25
CA HIS A 251 -0.18 -26.21 -10.06
C HIS A 251 0.15 -25.64 -8.67
N SER A 252 0.69 -26.45 -7.78
CA SER A 252 1.10 -26.00 -6.45
C SER A 252 2.26 -25.01 -6.53
N ASN A 253 2.39 -24.17 -5.50
CA ASN A 253 3.43 -23.14 -5.40
C ASN A 253 3.42 -22.06 -6.50
N ARG A 254 2.35 -21.92 -7.28
CA ARG A 254 2.14 -20.78 -8.17
C ARG A 254 1.51 -19.65 -7.37
N TYR A 255 2.01 -18.42 -7.58
CA TYR A 255 1.53 -17.24 -6.88
C TYR A 255 1.73 -15.99 -7.73
N PHE A 256 1.00 -14.93 -7.37
CA PHE A 256 1.07 -13.63 -8.04
C PHE A 256 1.06 -12.53 -6.98
N TYR A 257 1.84 -11.48 -7.20
CA TYR A 257 1.69 -10.24 -6.45
C TYR A 257 0.73 -9.34 -7.21
N VAL A 258 -0.19 -8.72 -6.48
CA VAL A 258 -1.21 -7.82 -7.03
C VAL A 258 -1.39 -6.64 -6.09
N PHE A 259 -1.84 -5.51 -6.62
CA PHE A 259 -2.23 -4.38 -5.77
C PHE A 259 -3.68 -4.50 -5.30
N PRO A 260 -4.05 -3.79 -4.23
CA PRO A 260 -5.43 -3.72 -3.76
C PRO A 260 -6.42 -3.35 -4.87
N ASN A 261 -7.56 -3.98 -4.83
CA ASN A 261 -8.66 -3.72 -5.75
C ASN A 261 -9.98 -4.08 -5.04
N ASP A 262 -10.79 -3.07 -4.77
CA ASP A 262 -12.06 -3.18 -4.06
C ASP A 262 -13.27 -3.36 -4.99
N ASN A 263 -13.03 -3.66 -6.26
CA ASN A 263 -14.05 -3.75 -7.30
C ASN A 263 -14.72 -2.40 -7.67
N THR A 264 -14.12 -1.29 -7.33
CA THR A 264 -14.63 0.01 -7.74
C THR A 264 -14.80 0.06 -9.26
N GLY A 265 -15.96 0.50 -9.73
CA GLY A 265 -16.28 0.55 -11.16
C GLY A 265 -16.56 -0.81 -11.81
N GLY A 266 -16.71 -1.88 -11.03
CA GLY A 266 -16.96 -3.24 -11.53
C GLY A 266 -15.75 -3.88 -12.20
N ASN A 267 -14.54 -3.45 -11.84
CA ASN A 267 -13.27 -3.92 -12.41
C ASN A 267 -12.45 -4.75 -11.38
N ALA A 268 -13.08 -5.76 -10.78
CA ALA A 268 -12.39 -6.66 -9.88
C ALA A 268 -11.27 -7.43 -10.58
N THR A 269 -10.19 -7.69 -9.86
CA THR A 269 -9.13 -8.57 -10.32
C THR A 269 -9.66 -10.01 -10.43
N LEU A 270 -9.33 -10.66 -11.53
CA LEU A 270 -9.75 -12.01 -11.86
C LEU A 270 -8.55 -12.96 -11.88
N ILE A 271 -8.80 -14.23 -11.59
CA ILE A 271 -7.97 -15.33 -12.10
C ILE A 271 -8.77 -16.05 -13.17
N THR A 272 -8.11 -16.36 -14.29
CA THR A 272 -8.66 -17.22 -15.34
C THR A 272 -7.79 -18.47 -15.44
N LEU A 273 -8.40 -19.63 -15.21
CA LEU A 273 -7.77 -20.90 -15.58
C LEU A 273 -8.01 -21.11 -17.08
N VAL A 274 -6.94 -21.39 -17.78
CA VAL A 274 -6.94 -21.57 -19.24
C VAL A 274 -6.59 -23.00 -19.58
N GLY A 275 -7.35 -23.59 -20.45
CA GLY A 275 -7.10 -24.95 -20.90
C GLY A 275 -7.96 -25.31 -22.09
N THR A 276 -8.19 -26.60 -22.26
CA THR A 276 -9.06 -27.16 -23.27
C THR A 276 -9.96 -28.23 -22.67
N TYR A 277 -11.12 -28.44 -23.29
CA TYR A 277 -11.92 -29.63 -23.12
C TYR A 277 -12.12 -30.30 -24.47
N ASP A 278 -11.75 -31.57 -24.58
CA ASP A 278 -11.82 -32.33 -25.85
C ASP A 278 -11.16 -31.55 -27.01
N GLY A 279 -10.03 -30.89 -26.74
CA GLY A 279 -9.27 -30.08 -27.70
C GLY A 279 -9.83 -28.69 -28.01
N GLN A 280 -11.00 -28.32 -27.47
CA GLN A 280 -11.57 -26.99 -27.65
C GLN A 280 -11.16 -26.07 -26.50
N PRO A 281 -10.88 -24.77 -26.78
CA PRO A 281 -10.53 -23.82 -25.75
C PRO A 281 -11.56 -23.74 -24.63
N ALA A 282 -11.10 -23.72 -23.39
CA ALA A 282 -11.92 -23.60 -22.20
C ALA A 282 -11.30 -22.57 -21.25
N TYR A 283 -12.12 -21.60 -20.79
CA TYR A 283 -11.71 -20.54 -19.88
C TYR A 283 -12.59 -20.57 -18.64
N PHE A 284 -11.98 -20.40 -17.47
CA PHE A 284 -12.66 -20.40 -16.17
C PHE A 284 -12.29 -19.15 -15.38
N PRO A 285 -12.82 -17.97 -15.73
CA PRO A 285 -12.58 -16.74 -15.01
C PRO A 285 -13.39 -16.66 -13.71
N PHE A 286 -12.76 -16.17 -12.64
CA PHE A 286 -13.43 -15.89 -11.37
C PHE A 286 -12.77 -14.73 -10.64
N ARG A 287 -13.56 -13.98 -9.86
CA ARG A 287 -13.07 -12.87 -9.04
C ARG A 287 -12.42 -13.40 -7.78
N ILE A 288 -11.40 -12.67 -7.30
CA ILE A 288 -10.70 -13.02 -6.07
C ILE A 288 -11.45 -12.41 -4.89
N ASN A 289 -11.76 -13.24 -3.89
CA ASN A 289 -12.41 -12.83 -2.64
C ASN A 289 -13.69 -12.00 -2.86
N ASP A 290 -14.48 -12.38 -3.85
CA ASP A 290 -15.84 -11.89 -4.02
C ASP A 290 -16.76 -12.50 -2.95
N LYS A 291 -18.02 -12.15 -2.95
CA LYS A 291 -18.99 -12.61 -1.96
C LYS A 291 -18.96 -14.14 -1.77
N PRO A 292 -19.16 -14.61 -0.54
CA PRO A 292 -19.26 -16.02 -0.28
C PRO A 292 -20.29 -16.68 -1.21
N GLY A 293 -19.87 -17.76 -1.85
CA GLY A 293 -20.79 -18.63 -2.57
C GLY A 293 -21.71 -19.39 -1.60
N SER A 294 -22.77 -20.00 -2.11
CA SER A 294 -23.71 -20.84 -1.34
C SER A 294 -23.10 -22.12 -0.77
N ASP A 295 -21.87 -22.42 -1.09
CA ASP A 295 -21.13 -23.66 -0.82
C ASP A 295 -20.13 -23.54 0.37
N GLY A 296 -20.26 -22.52 1.19
CA GLY A 296 -19.45 -22.39 2.41
C GLY A 296 -18.04 -21.85 2.17
N ALA A 297 -17.84 -21.14 1.08
CA ALA A 297 -16.59 -20.43 0.80
C ALA A 297 -16.21 -19.49 1.96
N THR A 298 -14.93 -19.47 2.29
CA THR A 298 -14.36 -18.60 3.33
C THR A 298 -14.17 -17.15 2.89
N SER A 299 -14.53 -16.81 1.66
CA SER A 299 -14.49 -15.46 1.10
C SER A 299 -15.35 -14.49 1.92
N ASP A 300 -14.82 -13.32 2.23
CA ASP A 300 -15.52 -12.29 3.02
C ASP A 300 -16.13 -11.16 2.16
N GLY A 301 -15.92 -11.20 0.86
CA GLY A 301 -16.45 -10.23 -0.09
C GLY A 301 -15.74 -8.88 -0.10
N THR A 302 -14.55 -8.79 0.47
CA THR A 302 -13.77 -7.54 0.53
C THR A 302 -12.81 -7.37 -0.64
N PHE A 303 -12.77 -8.31 -1.55
CA PHE A 303 -11.84 -8.37 -2.68
C PHE A 303 -10.38 -8.35 -2.20
N ILE A 304 -9.50 -7.61 -2.88
CA ILE A 304 -8.08 -7.61 -2.58
C ILE A 304 -7.72 -6.40 -1.72
N GLN A 305 -7.20 -6.67 -0.54
CA GLN A 305 -6.68 -5.68 0.38
C GLN A 305 -5.14 -5.77 0.47
N ARG A 306 -4.49 -4.67 0.82
CA ARG A 306 -3.04 -4.67 1.03
C ARG A 306 -2.62 -5.65 2.10
N ASN A 307 -1.44 -6.19 1.98
CA ASN A 307 -0.80 -7.04 2.99
C ASN A 307 -1.61 -8.28 3.36
N HIS A 308 -2.34 -8.84 2.40
CA HIS A 308 -3.08 -10.09 2.55
C HIS A 308 -2.56 -11.16 1.62
N VAL A 309 -2.70 -12.41 2.03
CA VAL A 309 -2.51 -13.60 1.20
C VAL A 309 -3.87 -14.25 0.96
N TYR A 310 -4.15 -14.51 -0.31
CA TYR A 310 -5.38 -15.18 -0.75
C TYR A 310 -5.01 -16.53 -1.33
N THR A 311 -5.35 -17.61 -0.64
CA THR A 311 -5.20 -18.96 -1.19
C THR A 311 -6.48 -19.37 -1.89
N VAL A 312 -6.38 -19.64 -3.18
CA VAL A 312 -7.52 -19.93 -4.05
C VAL A 312 -7.57 -21.42 -4.36
N ASN A 313 -8.66 -22.08 -3.97
CA ASN A 313 -8.96 -23.47 -4.29
C ASN A 313 -10.12 -23.51 -5.29
N VAL A 314 -10.00 -24.30 -6.33
CA VAL A 314 -10.96 -24.36 -7.43
C VAL A 314 -11.36 -25.80 -7.70
N THR A 315 -12.66 -26.03 -7.85
CA THR A 315 -13.20 -27.29 -8.37
C THR A 315 -13.93 -27.02 -9.67
N LEU A 316 -13.47 -27.61 -10.76
CA LEU A 316 -14.09 -27.50 -12.07
C LEU A 316 -15.20 -28.55 -12.18
N LYS A 317 -16.46 -28.08 -12.29
CA LYS A 317 -17.65 -28.93 -12.30
C LYS A 317 -18.31 -29.06 -13.67
N ARG A 318 -18.11 -28.06 -14.54
CA ARG A 318 -18.69 -28.03 -15.88
C ARG A 318 -17.67 -27.65 -16.93
N LEU A 319 -18.00 -27.89 -18.18
CA LEU A 319 -17.30 -27.32 -19.32
C LEU A 319 -17.48 -25.82 -19.29
N GLY A 320 -16.44 -25.08 -18.99
CA GLY A 320 -16.50 -23.64 -18.86
C GLY A 320 -17.55 -23.02 -19.80
N GLY A 321 -18.70 -22.69 -19.27
CA GLY A 321 -19.79 -22.03 -20.00
C GLY A 321 -19.43 -20.59 -20.33
N GLY A 322 -18.14 -20.31 -20.28
CA GLY A 322 -17.63 -18.99 -20.43
C GLY A 322 -17.52 -18.55 -21.88
N SER A 323 -17.70 -17.29 -22.10
CA SER A 323 -17.19 -16.57 -23.24
C SER A 323 -15.71 -16.88 -23.45
N ALA A 324 -15.21 -16.84 -24.66
CA ALA A 324 -13.77 -16.82 -24.94
C ALA A 324 -13.06 -15.58 -24.36
N ASP A 325 -13.81 -14.62 -23.85
CA ASP A 325 -13.27 -13.47 -23.13
C ASP A 325 -12.90 -13.87 -21.69
N PRO A 326 -11.61 -13.89 -21.34
CA PRO A 326 -11.16 -14.29 -20.02
C PRO A 326 -11.53 -13.29 -18.91
N GLU A 327 -12.00 -12.11 -19.25
CA GLU A 327 -12.46 -11.10 -18.31
C GLU A 327 -13.92 -11.28 -17.88
N VAL A 328 -14.68 -12.10 -18.59
CA VAL A 328 -16.05 -12.41 -18.22
C VAL A 328 -16.06 -13.48 -17.13
N PRO A 329 -16.58 -13.21 -15.92
CA PRO A 329 -16.68 -14.21 -14.88
C PRO A 329 -17.45 -15.45 -15.37
N ALA A 330 -16.96 -16.64 -14.99
CA ALA A 330 -17.66 -17.89 -15.29
C ALA A 330 -19.02 -17.93 -14.58
N ASP A 331 -19.95 -18.70 -15.17
CA ASP A 331 -21.18 -19.05 -14.47
C ASP A 331 -20.84 -19.75 -13.14
N PRO A 332 -21.33 -19.28 -11.99
CA PRO A 332 -21.09 -19.91 -10.69
C PRO A 332 -21.43 -21.40 -10.64
N ALA A 333 -22.32 -21.85 -11.51
CA ALA A 333 -22.64 -23.26 -11.66
C ALA A 333 -21.53 -24.08 -12.35
N SER A 334 -20.55 -23.44 -12.99
CA SER A 334 -19.48 -24.11 -13.73
C SER A 334 -18.26 -24.46 -12.90
N LEU A 335 -18.08 -23.82 -11.75
CA LEU A 335 -16.97 -24.08 -10.84
C LEU A 335 -17.32 -23.72 -9.40
N THR A 336 -16.62 -24.32 -8.45
CA THR A 336 -16.63 -23.91 -7.06
C THR A 336 -15.26 -23.31 -6.74
N VAL A 337 -15.27 -22.11 -6.16
CA VAL A 337 -14.06 -21.41 -5.75
C VAL A 337 -14.14 -21.09 -4.26
N THR A 338 -13.12 -21.47 -3.52
CA THR A 338 -12.92 -21.02 -2.14
C THR A 338 -11.66 -20.16 -2.07
N VAL A 339 -11.74 -19.07 -1.33
CA VAL A 339 -10.62 -18.17 -1.10
C VAL A 339 -10.44 -18.00 0.39
N GLU A 340 -9.22 -18.15 0.86
CA GLU A 340 -8.84 -18.01 2.26
C GLU A 340 -8.00 -16.73 2.43
N PRO A 341 -8.63 -15.60 2.79
CA PRO A 341 -7.90 -14.37 3.07
C PRO A 341 -7.16 -14.50 4.40
N GLN A 342 -5.89 -14.14 4.40
CA GLN A 342 -5.06 -14.11 5.59
C GLN A 342 -4.22 -12.84 5.60
N GLU A 343 -4.11 -12.19 6.76
CA GLU A 343 -3.16 -11.11 6.90
C GLU A 343 -1.74 -11.65 6.72
N TRP A 344 -0.98 -11.00 5.86
CA TRP A 344 0.38 -11.44 5.55
C TRP A 344 1.29 -11.12 6.74
N ALA A 345 1.70 -12.13 7.46
CA ALA A 345 2.62 -11.98 8.56
C ALA A 345 3.93 -11.35 8.08
N THR A 346 4.24 -10.18 8.60
CA THR A 346 5.54 -9.54 8.35
C THR A 346 6.41 -9.81 9.55
N GLU A 347 7.37 -10.67 9.39
CA GLU A 347 8.40 -10.86 10.39
C GLU A 347 9.63 -10.07 9.98
N LEU A 348 9.74 -8.84 10.48
CA LEU A 348 11.01 -8.15 10.52
C LEU A 348 11.71 -8.58 11.81
N VAL A 349 12.39 -9.73 11.78
CA VAL A 349 13.29 -10.11 12.86
C VAL A 349 14.62 -9.40 12.63
N GLN A 350 14.79 -8.25 13.25
CA GLN A 350 16.11 -7.73 13.53
C GLN A 350 16.33 -7.73 15.04
N ASN A 351 17.07 -8.72 15.51
CA ASN A 351 17.70 -8.66 16.82
C ASN A 351 18.82 -7.63 16.74
N VAL A 352 18.53 -6.43 17.18
CA VAL A 352 19.57 -5.45 17.47
C VAL A 352 19.88 -5.60 18.95
N GLU A 353 20.92 -6.33 19.29
CA GLU A 353 21.55 -6.23 20.59
C GLU A 353 22.43 -4.97 20.61
N TRP A 354 22.18 -4.10 21.56
CA TRP A 354 23.02 -2.93 21.89
C TRP A 354 23.99 -3.26 23.01
#